data_a7c03aa4f98df9253031d1c54109846e
#
_entry.id   a7c03aa4f98df9253031d1c54109846e
#
_cell.length_a   1.000
_cell.length_b   1.000
_cell.length_c   1.000
_cell.angle_alpha   90.00
_cell.angle_beta   90.00
_cell.angle_gamma   90.00
#
_symmetry.space_group_name_H-M   'P 1'
#
loop_
_entity.id
_entity.type
_entity.pdbx_description
1 polymer ?
#
loop_
_entity_poly.entity_id
_entity_poly.type
_entity_poly.pdbx_seq_one_letter_code
_entity_poly.pdbx_strand_id
1 'polypeptide(L)'
;VIREPLTKSLVPLETTSQVVLEFDFLEHLPDESSRAGLLLRRMLPHTFRAHRQLLGSEGVWLHDVVALVAATNPELFERTAIVADVETVGDLTAGMLVIDRRQIRQQRPNADMFVNCDVPAVKDCILRSLATAAAAT
;
A
#
# COMPACT_ATOMS: atom_id res chain seq x y z
N VAL A 1 1.31 16.18 12.73
CA VAL A 1 0.35 15.69 11.72
C VAL A 1 -0.77 14.88 12.39
N ILE A 2 -0.47 13.81 13.18
CA ILE A 2 -1.52 12.90 13.71
C ILE A 2 -2.50 13.62 14.66
N ARG A 3 -2.04 14.62 15.39
CA ARG A 3 -2.85 15.42 16.35
C ARG A 3 -3.62 16.57 15.72
N GLU A 4 -3.33 16.89 14.45
CA GLU A 4 -4.03 18.00 13.77
C GLU A 4 -5.49 17.65 13.50
N PRO A 5 -6.41 18.62 13.49
CA PRO A 5 -7.83 18.41 13.24
C PRO A 5 -8.14 18.26 11.74
N LEU A 6 -7.46 17.35 11.09
CA LEU A 6 -7.63 17.03 9.67
C LEU A 6 -8.20 15.62 9.53
N THR A 7 -8.91 15.36 8.45
CA THR A 7 -9.26 14.00 8.06
C THR A 7 -7.97 13.26 7.65
N LYS A 8 -7.71 12.12 8.25
CA LYS A 8 -6.53 11.31 8.01
C LYS A 8 -6.93 9.88 7.73
N SER A 9 -6.37 9.33 6.66
CA SER A 9 -6.44 7.91 6.35
C SER A 9 -5.03 7.32 6.40
N LEU A 10 -4.88 6.25 7.14
CA LEU A 10 -3.60 5.55 7.32
C LEU A 10 -3.66 4.22 6.57
N VAL A 11 -2.66 3.96 5.74
CA VAL A 11 -2.48 2.69 5.05
C VAL A 11 -1.20 2.05 5.60
N PRO A 12 -1.30 1.20 6.63
CA PRO A 12 -0.13 0.62 7.29
C PRO A 12 0.49 -0.49 6.46
N LEU A 13 1.74 -0.84 6.78
CA LEU A 13 2.48 -1.90 6.10
C LEU A 13 1.77 -3.26 6.21
N GLU A 14 1.08 -3.52 7.31
CA GLU A 14 0.31 -4.73 7.53
C GLU A 14 -0.79 -4.91 6.48
N THR A 15 -1.35 -3.82 5.97
CA THR A 15 -2.37 -3.85 4.92
C THR A 15 -1.72 -3.95 3.54
N THR A 16 -0.72 -3.12 3.26
CA THR A 16 -0.06 -3.13 1.95
C THR A 16 0.72 -4.41 1.68
N SER A 17 1.23 -5.07 2.74
CA SER A 17 1.93 -6.35 2.65
C SER A 17 1.03 -7.55 2.31
N GLN A 18 -0.29 -7.38 2.39
CA GLN A 18 -1.23 -8.41 1.93
C GLN A 18 -1.19 -8.58 0.40
N VAL A 19 -0.80 -7.53 -0.31
CA VAL A 19 -0.75 -7.52 -1.78
C VAL A 19 0.66 -7.87 -2.24
N VAL A 20 0.87 -9.16 -2.46
CA VAL A 20 2.12 -9.68 -3.04
C VAL A 20 1.93 -9.81 -4.54
N LEU A 21 2.80 -9.19 -5.34
CA LEU A 21 2.86 -9.39 -6.78
C LEU A 21 3.87 -10.49 -7.08
N GLU A 22 3.41 -11.57 -7.68
CA GLU A 22 4.21 -12.73 -8.04
C GLU A 22 4.86 -12.56 -9.42
N PHE A 23 5.68 -13.50 -9.85
CA PHE A 23 6.40 -13.41 -11.14
C PHE A 23 5.47 -13.33 -12.35
N ASP A 24 4.31 -13.97 -12.27
CA ASP A 24 3.27 -13.93 -13.31
C ASP A 24 2.76 -12.51 -13.59
N PHE A 25 2.84 -11.61 -12.60
CA PHE A 25 2.51 -10.20 -12.80
C PHE A 25 3.31 -9.57 -13.96
N LEU A 26 4.54 -10.02 -14.20
CA LEU A 26 5.38 -9.51 -15.30
C LEU A 26 4.80 -9.83 -16.69
N GLU A 27 4.05 -10.92 -16.81
CA GLU A 27 3.41 -11.33 -18.06
C GLU A 27 2.24 -10.41 -18.43
N HIS A 28 1.60 -9.81 -17.42
CA HIS A 28 0.44 -8.92 -17.57
C HIS A 28 0.82 -7.44 -17.73
N LEU A 29 2.11 -7.11 -17.75
CA LEU A 29 2.56 -5.74 -17.97
C LEU A 29 2.23 -5.27 -19.39
N PRO A 30 1.94 -3.96 -19.57
CA PRO A 30 1.77 -3.37 -20.88
C PRO A 30 2.94 -3.67 -21.83
N ASP A 31 2.66 -3.66 -23.12
CA ASP A 31 3.65 -3.90 -24.17
C ASP A 31 4.75 -2.81 -24.18
N GLU A 32 5.93 -3.17 -24.67
CA GLU A 32 7.08 -2.26 -24.79
C GLU A 32 6.88 -1.14 -25.85
N SER A 33 5.85 -1.23 -26.65
CA SER A 33 5.45 -0.17 -27.58
C SER A 33 5.02 1.12 -26.85
N SER A 34 4.54 1.00 -25.62
CA SER A 34 4.24 2.14 -24.76
C SER A 34 5.42 2.51 -23.89
N ARG A 35 5.57 3.81 -23.61
CA ARG A 35 6.64 4.31 -22.72
C ARG A 35 6.56 3.72 -21.31
N ALA A 36 5.33 3.56 -20.80
CA ALA A 36 5.11 2.95 -19.49
C ALA A 36 5.51 1.46 -19.49
N GLY A 37 5.09 0.70 -20.50
CA GLY A 37 5.43 -0.71 -20.63
C GLY A 37 6.94 -0.93 -20.75
N LEU A 38 7.62 -0.13 -21.60
CA LEU A 38 9.07 -0.19 -21.76
C LEU A 38 9.79 0.03 -20.41
N LEU A 39 9.37 1.05 -19.64
CA LEU A 39 9.97 1.35 -18.34
C LEU A 39 9.75 0.21 -17.34
N LEU A 40 8.50 -0.25 -17.19
CA LEU A 40 8.14 -1.28 -16.22
C LEU A 40 8.82 -2.62 -16.52
N ARG A 41 8.84 -3.05 -17.80
CA ARG A 41 9.50 -4.29 -18.22
C ARG A 41 11.02 -4.26 -18.00
N ARG A 42 11.63 -3.10 -17.97
CA ARG A 42 13.05 -2.94 -17.63
C ARG A 42 13.29 -2.90 -16.12
N MET A 43 12.44 -2.23 -15.36
CA MET A 43 12.63 -2.02 -13.91
C MET A 43 12.23 -3.24 -13.07
N LEU A 44 11.01 -3.75 -13.26
CA LEU A 44 10.43 -4.74 -12.37
C LEU A 44 11.22 -6.05 -12.27
N PRO A 45 11.79 -6.62 -13.33
CA PRO A 45 12.63 -7.81 -13.21
C PRO A 45 13.84 -7.63 -12.29
N HIS A 46 14.40 -6.41 -12.20
CA HIS A 46 15.46 -6.09 -11.25
C HIS A 46 14.94 -6.06 -9.82
N THR A 47 13.75 -5.47 -9.60
CA THR A 47 13.10 -5.42 -8.30
C THR A 47 12.80 -6.83 -7.79
N PHE A 48 12.23 -7.69 -8.62
CA PHE A 48 11.96 -9.10 -8.28
C PHE A 48 13.26 -9.84 -7.88
N ARG A 49 14.32 -9.68 -8.67
CA ARG A 49 15.62 -10.30 -8.34
C ARG A 49 16.20 -9.80 -7.03
N ALA A 50 16.13 -8.49 -6.78
CA ALA A 50 16.61 -7.91 -5.54
C ALA A 50 15.82 -8.44 -4.33
N HIS A 51 14.50 -8.49 -4.39
CA HIS A 51 13.66 -9.03 -3.33
C HIS A 51 13.97 -10.51 -3.05
N ARG A 52 14.14 -11.32 -4.08
CA ARG A 52 14.51 -12.72 -3.92
C ARG A 52 15.89 -12.89 -3.28
N GLN A 53 16.87 -12.12 -3.71
CA GLN A 53 18.26 -12.21 -3.19
C GLN A 53 18.40 -11.66 -1.78
N LEU A 54 17.74 -10.56 -1.45
CA LEU A 54 17.90 -9.87 -0.17
C LEU A 54 16.93 -10.35 0.90
N LEU A 55 15.69 -10.69 0.51
CA LEU A 55 14.60 -10.99 1.42
C LEU A 55 14.14 -12.45 1.35
N GLY A 56 14.63 -13.23 0.38
CA GLY A 56 14.18 -14.61 0.14
C GLY A 56 12.71 -14.70 -0.31
N SER A 57 12.13 -13.60 -0.81
CA SER A 57 10.73 -13.53 -1.20
C SER A 57 10.53 -13.97 -2.65
N GLU A 58 9.48 -14.76 -2.91
CA GLU A 58 9.06 -15.15 -4.26
C GLU A 58 8.22 -14.07 -4.98
N GLY A 59 7.93 -12.96 -4.33
CA GLY A 59 7.19 -11.84 -4.87
C GLY A 59 7.72 -10.49 -4.40
N VAL A 60 7.07 -9.43 -4.86
CA VAL A 60 7.41 -8.05 -4.49
C VAL A 60 6.20 -7.36 -3.87
N TRP A 61 6.47 -6.46 -2.94
CA TRP A 61 5.49 -5.54 -2.38
C TRP A 61 5.70 -4.16 -2.98
N LEU A 62 4.66 -3.62 -3.60
CA LEU A 62 4.62 -2.24 -4.09
C LEU A 62 3.75 -1.40 -3.15
N HIS A 63 4.25 -1.15 -1.94
CA HIS A 63 3.50 -0.50 -0.85
C HIS A 63 2.86 0.82 -1.27
N ASP A 64 3.61 1.69 -1.95
CA ASP A 64 3.12 2.99 -2.41
C ASP A 64 2.01 2.86 -3.46
N VAL A 65 2.09 1.85 -4.33
CA VAL A 65 1.07 1.58 -5.34
C VAL A 65 -0.24 1.13 -4.66
N VAL A 66 -0.14 0.24 -3.66
CA VAL A 66 -1.31 -0.20 -2.89
C VAL A 66 -1.92 0.97 -2.10
N ALA A 67 -1.09 1.83 -1.53
CA ALA A 67 -1.57 3.05 -0.85
C ALA A 67 -2.26 4.01 -1.82
N LEU A 68 -1.78 4.14 -3.06
CA LEU A 68 -2.44 4.91 -4.11
C LEU A 68 -3.80 4.30 -4.48
N VAL A 69 -3.88 2.98 -4.62
CA VAL A 69 -5.16 2.29 -4.86
C VAL A 69 -6.12 2.54 -3.69
N ALA A 70 -5.67 2.48 -2.44
CA ALA A 70 -6.50 2.78 -1.28
C ALA A 70 -7.04 4.21 -1.28
N ALA A 71 -6.28 5.17 -1.81
CA ALA A 71 -6.71 6.56 -1.94
C ALA A 71 -7.72 6.78 -3.07
N THR A 72 -7.62 6.03 -4.17
CA THR A 72 -8.47 6.20 -5.37
C THR A 72 -9.68 5.26 -5.38
N ASN A 73 -9.57 4.09 -4.77
CA ASN A 73 -10.57 3.03 -4.71
C ASN A 73 -10.74 2.51 -3.28
N PRO A 74 -11.14 3.38 -2.32
CA PRO A 74 -11.23 3.02 -0.91
C PRO A 74 -12.25 1.91 -0.63
N GLU A 75 -13.18 1.67 -1.55
CA GLU A 75 -14.18 0.58 -1.47
C GLU A 75 -13.57 -0.83 -1.56
N LEU A 76 -12.32 -0.95 -2.04
CA LEU A 76 -11.60 -2.22 -2.08
C LEU A 76 -10.94 -2.57 -0.73
N PHE A 77 -11.11 -1.72 0.27
CA PHE A 77 -10.46 -1.85 1.56
C PHE A 77 -11.47 -1.74 2.70
N GLU A 78 -11.20 -2.48 3.76
CA GLU A 78 -11.90 -2.32 5.03
C GLU A 78 -11.23 -1.22 5.86
N ARG A 79 -12.04 -0.34 6.46
CA ARG A 79 -11.56 0.77 7.30
C ARG A 79 -12.09 0.67 8.71
N THR A 80 -11.28 1.08 9.66
CA THR A 80 -11.68 1.23 11.07
C THR A 80 -11.24 2.60 11.59
N ALA A 81 -12.14 3.24 12.32
CA ALA A 81 -11.82 4.49 13.00
C ALA A 81 -10.96 4.19 14.24
N ILE A 82 -9.85 4.88 14.37
CA ILE A 82 -8.87 4.66 15.43
C ILE A 82 -8.58 5.93 16.23
N VAL A 83 -8.15 5.73 17.46
CA VAL A 83 -7.47 6.74 18.26
C VAL A 83 -5.99 6.41 18.22
N ALA A 84 -5.20 7.25 17.61
CA ALA A 84 -3.76 7.01 17.43
C ALA A 84 -2.92 8.22 17.81
N ASP A 85 -1.72 7.96 18.29
CA ASP A 85 -0.70 8.97 18.53
C ASP A 85 0.68 8.43 18.14
N VAL A 86 1.67 9.30 18.04
CA VAL A 86 3.05 8.93 17.74
C VAL A 86 3.88 9.06 19.00
N GLU A 87 4.60 8.00 19.35
CA GLU A 87 5.58 8.02 20.43
C GLU A 87 6.77 8.90 20.04
N THR A 88 7.11 9.87 20.87
CA THR A 88 8.15 10.87 20.55
C THR A 88 9.34 10.87 21.51
N VAL A 89 9.26 10.13 22.61
CA VAL A 89 10.24 10.23 23.73
C VAL A 89 10.97 8.91 23.98
N GLY A 90 10.37 7.77 23.66
CA GLY A 90 10.94 6.46 23.93
C GLY A 90 12.19 6.17 23.11
N ASP A 91 13.25 5.63 23.72
CA ASP A 91 14.52 5.32 23.06
C ASP A 91 14.37 4.31 21.90
N LEU A 92 13.55 3.27 22.09
CA LEU A 92 13.32 2.21 21.10
C LEU A 92 12.04 2.40 20.29
N THR A 93 11.12 3.23 20.77
CA THR A 93 9.76 3.38 20.22
C THR A 93 9.52 4.74 19.59
N ALA A 94 10.51 5.62 19.56
CA ALA A 94 10.38 6.93 18.92
C ALA A 94 9.97 6.80 17.45
N GLY A 95 8.89 7.48 17.07
CA GLY A 95 8.29 7.40 15.74
C GLY A 95 7.25 6.30 15.58
N MET A 96 7.08 5.41 16.56
CA MET A 96 6.06 4.36 16.50
C MET A 96 4.65 4.96 16.55
N LEU A 97 3.78 4.53 15.65
CA LEU A 97 2.35 4.81 15.74
C LEU A 97 1.73 3.91 16.80
N VAL A 98 1.16 4.53 17.83
CA VAL A 98 0.49 3.83 18.94
C VAL A 98 -1.01 3.98 18.77
N ILE A 99 -1.71 2.85 18.69
CA ILE A 99 -3.17 2.81 18.60
C ILE A 99 -3.73 2.54 19.99
N ASP A 100 -4.56 3.43 20.50
CA ASP A 100 -5.26 3.23 21.76
C ASP A 100 -6.44 2.26 21.54
N ARG A 101 -6.28 1.05 22.03
CA ARG A 101 -7.31 -0.01 21.97
C ARG A 101 -8.17 -0.07 23.22
N ARG A 102 -7.94 0.81 24.20
CA ARG A 102 -8.75 0.87 25.41
C ARG A 102 -10.13 1.40 25.04
N GLN A 103 -11.17 0.75 25.50
CA GLN A 103 -12.56 1.19 25.29
C GLN A 103 -12.93 2.36 26.23
N ILE A 104 -12.16 3.44 26.20
CA ILE A 104 -12.44 4.65 26.97
C ILE A 104 -13.36 5.53 26.13
N ARG A 105 -14.61 5.63 26.54
CA ARG A 105 -15.69 6.38 25.85
C ARG A 105 -15.40 7.88 25.61
N GLN A 106 -14.32 8.42 26.14
CA GLN A 106 -14.03 9.86 26.11
C GLN A 106 -13.11 10.28 24.95
N GLN A 107 -12.46 9.34 24.28
CA GLN A 107 -11.58 9.68 23.15
C GLN A 107 -12.34 9.51 21.83
N ARG A 108 -12.36 10.59 21.03
CA ARG A 108 -12.90 10.53 19.67
C ARG A 108 -11.82 10.01 18.71
N PRO A 109 -12.17 9.17 17.76
CA PRO A 109 -11.26 8.77 16.70
C PRO A 109 -10.65 9.99 16.02
N ASN A 110 -9.35 9.93 15.74
CA ASN A 110 -8.62 11.00 15.08
C ASN A 110 -8.05 10.59 13.71
N ALA A 111 -8.22 9.34 13.33
CA ALA A 111 -7.85 8.83 12.00
C ALA A 111 -8.71 7.61 11.63
N ASP A 112 -8.83 7.36 10.33
CA ASP A 112 -9.28 6.08 9.78
C ASP A 112 -8.06 5.26 9.38
N MET A 113 -8.05 3.97 9.70
CA MET A 113 -6.99 3.05 9.31
C MET A 113 -7.56 1.97 8.39
N PHE A 114 -6.91 1.76 7.28
CA PHE A 114 -7.18 0.61 6.42
C PHE A 114 -6.58 -0.65 7.06
N VAL A 115 -7.38 -1.69 7.25
CA VAL A 115 -6.99 -2.88 8.01
C VAL A 115 -6.93 -4.15 7.17
N ASN A 116 -7.67 -4.17 6.07
CA ASN A 116 -7.76 -5.30 5.16
C ASN A 116 -8.07 -4.83 3.74
N CYS A 117 -7.83 -5.68 2.74
CA CYS A 117 -8.18 -5.37 1.36
C CYS A 117 -8.62 -6.61 0.59
N ASP A 118 -9.42 -6.38 -0.46
CA ASP A 118 -9.68 -7.39 -1.48
C ASP A 118 -8.46 -7.50 -2.41
N VAL A 119 -7.55 -8.42 -2.06
CA VAL A 119 -6.27 -8.59 -2.76
C VAL A 119 -6.45 -8.83 -4.27
N PRO A 120 -7.33 -9.73 -4.74
CA PRO A 120 -7.61 -9.90 -6.16
C PRO A 120 -8.07 -8.61 -6.85
N ALA A 121 -9.01 -7.88 -6.25
CA ALA A 121 -9.54 -6.66 -6.81
C ALA A 121 -8.50 -5.53 -6.85
N VAL A 122 -7.62 -5.43 -5.84
CA VAL A 122 -6.50 -4.48 -5.83
C VAL A 122 -5.50 -4.79 -6.94
N LYS A 123 -5.11 -6.07 -7.13
CA LYS A 123 -4.23 -6.49 -8.23
C LYS A 123 -4.83 -6.17 -9.60
N ASP A 124 -6.11 -6.46 -9.79
CA ASP A 124 -6.84 -6.14 -11.03
C ASP A 124 -6.92 -4.62 -11.28
N CYS A 125 -7.17 -3.84 -10.24
CA CYS A 125 -7.16 -2.37 -10.33
C CYS A 125 -5.80 -1.84 -10.80
N ILE A 126 -4.70 -2.37 -10.27
CA ILE A 126 -3.34 -2.01 -10.68
C ILE A 126 -3.14 -2.32 -12.17
N LEU A 127 -3.44 -3.54 -12.60
CA LEU A 127 -3.26 -3.97 -14.00
C LEU A 127 -4.09 -3.14 -14.97
N ARG A 128 -5.35 -2.88 -14.68
CA ARG A 128 -6.23 -2.03 -15.51
C ARG A 128 -5.71 -0.60 -15.59
N SER A 129 -5.22 -0.05 -14.49
CA SER A 129 -4.65 1.30 -14.46
C SER A 129 -3.40 1.40 -15.33
N LEU A 130 -2.52 0.39 -15.27
CA LEU A 130 -1.34 0.31 -16.12
C LEU A 130 -1.69 0.18 -17.61
N ALA A 131 -2.68 -0.65 -17.95
CA ALA A 131 -3.17 -0.80 -19.33
C ALA A 131 -3.74 0.53 -19.87
N THR A 132 -4.52 1.24 -19.03
CA THR A 132 -5.08 2.55 -19.40
C THR A 132 -3.98 3.59 -19.62
N ALA A 133 -2.99 3.65 -18.74
CA ALA A 133 -1.86 4.57 -18.87
C ALA A 133 -1.03 4.28 -20.13
N ALA A 134 -0.87 3.00 -20.48
CA ALA A 134 -0.15 2.60 -21.70
C ALA A 134 -0.90 2.97 -22.99
N ALA A 135 -2.22 2.94 -22.97
CA ALA A 135 -3.04 3.32 -24.12
C ALA A 135 -3.08 4.84 -24.36
N ALA A 136 -2.77 5.64 -23.35
CA ALA A 136 -2.77 7.12 -23.41
C ALA A 136 -1.44 7.72 -23.90
N THR A 137 -0.43 6.90 -24.14
CA THR A 137 0.94 7.30 -24.58
C THR A 137 1.27 6.79 -25.96
#